data_0abfd2d3bae9f0453311bbd775932b0e
#
_entry.id   0abfd2d3bae9f0453311bbd775932b0e
#
_cell.length_a   1.000
_cell.length_b   1.000
_cell.length_c   1.000
_cell.angle_alpha   90.00
_cell.angle_beta   90.00
_cell.angle_gamma   90.00
#
_symmetry.space_group_name_H-M   'P 1'
#
loop_
_entity.id
_entity.type
_entity.pdbx_description
1 polymer ?
#
loop_
_entity_poly.entity_id
_entity_poly.type
_entity_poly.pdbx_seq_one_letter_code
_entity_poly.pdbx_strand_id
1 'polypeptide(L)'
;MSIYRNKYGIYQISFRTPSGERFRRTTGTTDRQLAQELHDRLKHDMWRQEHLDEKPKHLWDEACIRWIQENQGKKSLSADKIKIRLLTELRGLLLEDMTRDLIHSVVNRKTCSGSTKNRYFALIRAILNKCVNEWDWLDKAPKLKLHKEPKKRIRWLYPEEAQRLVNALAHLPYMQHLVIFSLATGLRQANVLNLKWEQIDLKRQVAWIYPDQAKAGRAIGVPLNHTAMQVLMDRPRVSDYVFTHSQGARVKSISSRVWREALEKAGITDFRWHDLRHTWASWLVQQGTPLAALKEMGGWESIEMVQRYAHLAPEHLSQHARLIDSDLRPGVELVQSLSKVPESIQTRKIANQLN
;
A
#
# COMPACT_ATOMS: atom_id res chain seq x y z
N MET A 1 41.59 -6.19 38.96
CA MET A 1 41.50 -4.92 38.21
C MET A 1 40.33 -5.01 37.24
N SER A 2 39.46 -4.05 37.29
CA SER A 2 38.25 -4.01 36.45
C SER A 2 38.46 -3.33 35.08
N ILE A 3 39.55 -2.60 34.91
CA ILE A 3 39.89 -1.89 33.67
C ILE A 3 41.37 -2.14 33.35
N TYR A 4 41.64 -2.56 32.10
CA TYR A 4 43.03 -2.86 31.65
C TYR A 4 43.16 -2.52 30.15
N ARG A 5 44.41 -2.22 29.71
CA ARG A 5 44.69 -1.98 28.29
C ARG A 5 44.97 -3.29 27.56
N ASN A 6 44.44 -3.40 26.35
CA ASN A 6 44.80 -4.49 25.43
C ASN A 6 46.11 -4.16 24.67
N LYS A 7 46.59 -5.08 23.83
CA LYS A 7 47.80 -4.92 23.01
C LYS A 7 47.75 -3.75 22.00
N TYR A 8 46.57 -3.20 21.74
CA TYR A 8 46.37 -2.05 20.84
C TYR A 8 46.17 -0.74 21.60
N GLY A 9 46.42 -0.70 22.92
CA GLY A 9 46.28 0.50 23.74
C GLY A 9 44.83 0.84 24.12
N ILE A 10 43.84 0.09 23.62
CA ILE A 10 42.42 0.31 23.92
C ILE A 10 42.07 -0.31 25.28
N TYR A 11 41.32 0.42 26.09
CA TYR A 11 40.88 -0.08 27.39
C TYR A 11 39.78 -1.15 27.22
N GLN A 12 39.89 -2.15 28.09
CA GLN A 12 38.85 -3.17 28.28
C GLN A 12 38.35 -3.10 29.72
N ILE A 13 37.06 -3.32 29.89
CA ILE A 13 36.43 -3.39 31.20
C ILE A 13 36.00 -4.83 31.49
N SER A 14 36.14 -5.22 32.78
CA SER A 14 35.71 -6.53 33.24
C SER A 14 35.26 -6.42 34.70
N PHE A 15 34.02 -6.87 34.96
CA PHE A 15 33.49 -6.95 36.32
C PHE A 15 32.57 -8.17 36.46
N ARG A 16 32.15 -8.49 37.67
CA ARG A 16 31.09 -9.48 37.89
C ARG A 16 29.74 -8.79 37.93
N THR A 17 28.78 -9.35 37.23
CA THR A 17 27.38 -8.96 37.36
C THR A 17 26.88 -9.29 38.76
N PRO A 18 25.75 -8.71 39.20
CA PRO A 18 25.14 -9.13 40.46
C PRO A 18 24.78 -10.62 40.48
N SER A 19 24.37 -11.22 39.33
CA SER A 19 24.16 -12.68 39.20
C SER A 19 25.42 -13.52 39.30
N GLY A 20 26.60 -12.89 39.45
CA GLY A 20 27.89 -13.58 39.58
C GLY A 20 28.61 -13.88 38.26
N GLU A 21 28.02 -13.66 37.14
CA GLU A 21 28.63 -13.87 35.83
C GLU A 21 29.71 -12.83 35.50
N ARG A 22 30.71 -13.22 34.73
CA ARG A 22 31.80 -12.34 34.34
C ARG A 22 31.48 -11.58 33.07
N PHE A 23 31.25 -10.26 33.20
CA PHE A 23 31.08 -9.35 32.05
C PHE A 23 32.43 -8.81 31.56
N ARG A 24 32.66 -8.84 30.27
CA ARG A 24 33.84 -8.24 29.59
C ARG A 24 33.43 -7.49 28.37
N ARG A 25 33.95 -6.26 28.17
CA ARG A 25 33.68 -5.44 27.00
C ARG A 25 34.90 -4.55 26.68
N THR A 26 35.13 -4.34 25.37
CA THR A 26 36.04 -3.33 24.87
C THR A 26 35.38 -1.96 24.96
N THR A 27 36.10 -0.93 25.45
CA THR A 27 35.54 0.43 25.58
C THR A 27 35.60 1.25 24.29
N GLY A 28 36.45 0.85 23.32
CA GLY A 28 36.70 1.60 22.10
C GLY A 28 37.54 2.88 22.31
N THR A 29 37.96 3.17 23.55
CA THR A 29 38.75 4.35 23.89
C THR A 29 40.13 4.00 24.43
N THR A 30 41.11 4.89 24.17
CA THR A 30 42.45 4.87 24.77
C THR A 30 42.55 5.77 26.01
N ASP A 31 41.48 6.49 26.34
CA ASP A 31 41.36 7.36 27.51
C ASP A 31 40.87 6.55 28.71
N ARG A 32 41.62 6.63 29.80
CA ARG A 32 41.33 5.90 31.04
C ARG A 32 40.09 6.44 31.76
N GLN A 33 39.88 7.75 31.73
CA GLN A 33 38.77 8.38 32.43
C GLN A 33 37.43 8.00 31.75
N LEU A 34 37.36 8.09 30.43
CA LEU A 34 36.19 7.65 29.66
C LEU A 34 35.92 6.15 29.81
N ALA A 35 36.99 5.34 29.93
CA ALA A 35 36.85 3.90 30.20
C ALA A 35 36.28 3.62 31.61
N GLN A 36 36.71 4.42 32.62
CA GLN A 36 36.18 4.33 33.98
C GLN A 36 34.70 4.74 34.04
N GLU A 37 34.33 5.86 33.41
CA GLU A 37 32.94 6.31 33.36
C GLU A 37 32.02 5.26 32.69
N LEU A 38 32.49 4.63 31.61
CA LEU A 38 31.75 3.56 30.95
C LEU A 38 31.60 2.33 31.84
N HIS A 39 32.68 1.94 32.56
CA HIS A 39 32.66 0.84 33.51
C HIS A 39 31.61 1.07 34.60
N ASP A 40 31.65 2.23 35.24
CA ASP A 40 30.79 2.55 36.39
C ASP A 40 29.34 2.67 35.98
N ARG A 41 29.07 3.25 34.83
CA ARG A 41 27.73 3.30 34.23
C ARG A 41 27.17 1.90 33.95
N LEU A 42 27.93 1.04 33.26
CA LEU A 42 27.46 -0.31 32.93
C LEU A 42 27.24 -1.16 34.19
N LYS A 43 28.10 -1.04 35.18
CA LYS A 43 27.95 -1.73 36.44
C LYS A 43 26.71 -1.26 37.22
N HIS A 44 26.46 0.04 37.23
CA HIS A 44 25.29 0.64 37.86
C HIS A 44 24.02 0.21 37.13
N ASP A 45 24.00 0.25 35.78
CA ASP A 45 22.83 -0.13 34.98
C ASP A 45 22.47 -1.61 35.18
N MET A 46 23.45 -2.52 35.18
CA MET A 46 23.23 -3.94 35.47
C MET A 46 22.73 -4.20 36.88
N TRP A 47 23.23 -3.44 37.88
CA TRP A 47 22.75 -3.53 39.25
C TRP A 47 21.30 -3.10 39.36
N ARG A 48 20.90 -2.00 38.68
CA ARG A 48 19.53 -1.52 38.66
C ARG A 48 18.59 -2.51 37.97
N GLN A 49 19.01 -3.11 36.86
CA GLN A 49 18.23 -4.13 36.15
C GLN A 49 17.93 -5.33 37.07
N GLU A 50 18.89 -5.79 37.82
CA GLU A 50 18.72 -6.98 38.66
C GLU A 50 18.00 -6.72 39.98
N HIS A 51 18.23 -5.54 40.62
CA HIS A 51 17.66 -5.25 41.93
C HIS A 51 16.43 -4.35 41.91
N LEU A 52 16.22 -3.59 40.84
CA LEU A 52 15.09 -2.67 40.70
C LEU A 52 14.14 -3.06 39.59
N ASP A 53 14.37 -4.20 38.95
CA ASP A 53 13.55 -4.71 37.82
C ASP A 53 13.46 -3.71 36.66
N GLU A 54 14.47 -2.82 36.52
CA GLU A 54 14.52 -1.83 35.46
C GLU A 54 14.87 -2.51 34.12
N LYS A 55 14.12 -2.21 33.11
CA LYS A 55 14.38 -2.75 31.77
C LYS A 55 15.70 -2.22 31.19
N PRO A 56 16.44 -3.06 30.43
CA PRO A 56 17.63 -2.61 29.72
C PRO A 56 17.30 -1.44 28.79
N LYS A 57 18.15 -0.41 28.81
CA LYS A 57 18.00 0.72 27.90
C LYS A 57 18.46 0.37 26.49
N HIS A 58 17.59 0.54 25.52
CA HIS A 58 17.86 0.20 24.14
C HIS A 58 17.91 1.46 23.26
N LEU A 59 18.76 1.42 22.22
CA LEU A 59 18.89 2.48 21.25
C LEU A 59 17.88 2.31 20.09
N TRP A 60 17.50 3.41 19.49
CA TRP A 60 16.73 3.41 18.25
C TRP A 60 17.39 2.58 17.14
N ASP A 61 18.72 2.64 17.02
CA ASP A 61 19.47 1.87 16.02
C ASP A 61 19.34 0.36 16.25
N GLU A 62 19.35 -0.11 17.48
CA GLU A 62 19.13 -1.52 17.84
C GLU A 62 17.73 -1.97 17.42
N ALA A 63 16.71 -1.15 17.69
CA ALA A 63 15.34 -1.43 17.27
C ALA A 63 15.20 -1.48 15.74
N CYS A 64 15.88 -0.58 15.02
CA CYS A 64 15.90 -0.60 13.55
C CYS A 64 16.59 -1.84 12.99
N ILE A 65 17.70 -2.28 13.57
CA ILE A 65 18.41 -3.50 13.17
C ILE A 65 17.49 -4.72 13.35
N ARG A 66 16.90 -4.86 14.54
CA ARG A 66 15.99 -5.96 14.86
C ARG A 66 14.75 -5.95 13.97
N TRP A 67 14.16 -4.78 13.71
CA TRP A 67 13.07 -4.62 12.73
C TRP A 67 13.45 -5.17 11.35
N ILE A 68 14.63 -4.81 10.85
CA ILE A 68 15.11 -5.27 9.54
C ILE A 68 15.32 -6.79 9.54
N GLN A 69 15.87 -7.36 10.60
CA GLN A 69 16.13 -8.80 10.73
C GLN A 69 14.83 -9.61 10.73
N GLU A 70 13.83 -9.17 11.48
CA GLU A 70 12.55 -9.87 11.60
C GLU A 70 11.64 -9.72 10.38
N ASN A 71 11.85 -8.69 9.56
CA ASN A 71 10.99 -8.39 8.40
C ASN A 71 11.63 -8.72 7.04
N GLN A 72 12.53 -9.71 6.95
CA GLN A 72 13.22 -10.06 5.70
C GLN A 72 12.27 -10.43 4.54
N GLY A 73 11.11 -11.02 4.84
CA GLY A 73 10.08 -11.38 3.85
C GLY A 73 9.16 -10.22 3.43
N LYS A 74 9.30 -9.04 4.02
CA LYS A 74 8.40 -7.91 3.74
C LYS A 74 8.69 -7.28 2.38
N LYS A 75 7.73 -7.30 1.46
CA LYS A 75 7.86 -6.71 0.10
C LYS A 75 8.31 -5.24 0.10
N SER A 76 7.99 -4.46 1.15
CA SER A 76 8.37 -3.05 1.28
C SER A 76 9.60 -2.79 2.15
N LEU A 77 10.37 -3.83 2.52
CA LEU A 77 11.53 -3.69 3.41
C LEU A 77 12.60 -2.73 2.85
N SER A 78 12.82 -2.73 1.54
CA SER A 78 13.75 -1.79 0.88
C SER A 78 13.36 -0.32 1.13
N ALA A 79 12.07 -0.02 1.06
CA ALA A 79 11.56 1.32 1.36
C ALA A 79 11.68 1.68 2.85
N ASP A 80 11.52 0.71 3.76
CA ASP A 80 11.75 0.92 5.19
C ASP A 80 13.22 1.21 5.47
N LYS A 81 14.16 0.43 4.88
CA LYS A 81 15.62 0.67 4.98
C LYS A 81 16.01 2.08 4.53
N ILE A 82 15.43 2.56 3.41
CA ILE A 82 15.67 3.93 2.93
C ILE A 82 15.19 4.96 3.95
N LYS A 83 13.96 4.80 4.50
CA LYS A 83 13.42 5.73 5.49
C LYS A 83 14.23 5.74 6.78
N ILE A 84 14.62 4.57 7.31
CA ILE A 84 15.48 4.46 8.48
C ILE A 84 16.80 5.20 8.25
N ARG A 85 17.43 5.00 7.08
CA ARG A 85 18.67 5.69 6.72
C ARG A 85 18.52 7.22 6.72
N LEU A 86 17.36 7.72 6.31
CA LEU A 86 17.05 9.16 6.24
C LEU A 86 16.61 9.76 7.59
N LEU A 87 16.45 8.97 8.64
CA LEU A 87 16.13 9.42 10.00
C LEU A 87 17.41 9.58 10.84
N THR A 88 18.39 10.32 10.30
CA THR A 88 19.73 10.49 10.90
C THR A 88 19.70 11.11 12.28
N GLU A 89 18.74 12.01 12.52
CA GLU A 89 18.58 12.74 13.79
C GLU A 89 18.09 11.86 14.94
N LEU A 90 17.58 10.67 14.65
CA LEU A 90 17.16 9.69 15.68
C LEU A 90 18.26 8.70 16.04
N ARG A 91 19.38 8.68 15.32
CA ARG A 91 20.49 7.75 15.60
C ARG A 91 21.13 8.02 16.94
N GLY A 92 21.48 6.94 17.63
CA GLY A 92 22.13 7.01 18.93
C GLY A 92 21.22 7.44 20.08
N LEU A 93 19.94 7.74 19.82
CA LEU A 93 19.00 8.08 20.88
C LEU A 93 18.48 6.83 21.60
N LEU A 94 18.25 6.95 22.88
CA LEU A 94 17.55 5.94 23.65
C LEU A 94 16.06 5.89 23.24
N LEU A 95 15.45 4.71 23.29
CA LEU A 95 14.03 4.55 23.00
C LEU A 95 13.13 5.37 23.93
N GLU A 96 13.51 5.50 25.20
CA GLU A 96 12.81 6.30 26.21
C GLU A 96 12.82 7.80 25.90
N ASP A 97 13.85 8.30 25.17
CA ASP A 97 13.97 9.71 24.74
C ASP A 97 13.19 10.00 23.45
N MET A 98 12.62 8.97 22.83
CA MET A 98 11.83 9.09 21.61
C MET A 98 10.45 9.72 21.87
N THR A 99 10.46 10.98 22.28
CA THR A 99 9.23 11.71 22.59
C THR A 99 8.42 12.03 21.33
N ARG A 100 7.12 12.25 21.51
CA ARG A 100 6.24 12.68 20.41
C ARG A 100 6.77 13.92 19.70
N ASP A 101 7.17 14.95 20.46
CA ASP A 101 7.57 16.24 19.91
C ASP A 101 8.89 16.15 19.16
N LEU A 102 9.83 15.36 19.65
CA LEU A 102 11.07 15.06 18.94
C LEU A 102 10.78 14.38 17.59
N ILE A 103 9.98 13.32 17.57
CA ILE A 103 9.63 12.59 16.35
C ILE A 103 8.92 13.52 15.35
N HIS A 104 7.96 14.34 15.81
CA HIS A 104 7.29 15.32 14.97
C HIS A 104 8.26 16.36 14.41
N SER A 105 9.17 16.89 15.23
CA SER A 105 10.20 17.84 14.80
C SER A 105 11.06 17.26 13.67
N VAL A 106 11.61 16.06 13.87
CA VAL A 106 12.47 15.37 12.88
C VAL A 106 11.73 15.10 11.57
N VAL A 107 10.52 14.55 11.64
CA VAL A 107 9.76 14.21 10.42
C VAL A 107 9.26 15.47 9.71
N ASN A 108 8.86 16.51 10.44
CA ASN A 108 8.32 17.73 9.84
C ASN A 108 9.37 18.60 9.14
N ARG A 109 10.65 18.53 9.54
CA ARG A 109 11.75 19.20 8.82
C ARG A 109 11.99 18.64 7.43
N LYS A 110 11.53 17.41 7.13
CA LYS A 110 11.73 16.80 5.82
C LYS A 110 10.92 17.52 4.74
N THR A 111 11.58 17.88 3.64
CA THR A 111 10.98 18.55 2.48
C THR A 111 10.24 17.53 1.63
N CYS A 112 9.05 17.09 2.08
CA CYS A 112 8.21 16.14 1.38
C CYS A 112 6.72 16.34 1.72
N SER A 113 5.84 15.70 0.94
CA SER A 113 4.39 15.79 1.14
C SER A 113 3.94 15.24 2.50
N GLY A 114 2.79 15.72 3.01
CA GLY A 114 2.17 15.19 4.24
C GLY A 114 1.94 13.68 4.19
N SER A 115 1.52 13.15 3.05
CA SER A 115 1.38 11.68 2.87
C SER A 115 2.71 10.94 3.00
N THR A 116 3.82 11.53 2.52
CA THR A 116 5.16 10.95 2.70
C THR A 116 5.59 11.02 4.16
N LYS A 117 5.34 12.15 4.85
CA LYS A 117 5.58 12.30 6.30
C LYS A 117 4.80 11.26 7.10
N ASN A 118 3.54 11.01 6.75
CA ASN A 118 2.72 9.97 7.38
C ASN A 118 3.34 8.56 7.25
N ARG A 119 4.05 8.27 6.17
CA ARG A 119 4.76 6.98 6.01
C ARG A 119 5.99 6.87 6.90
N TYR A 120 6.67 7.98 7.22
CA TYR A 120 7.72 7.99 8.25
C TYR A 120 7.10 7.74 9.63
N PHE A 121 6.03 8.46 10.00
CA PHE A 121 5.33 8.23 11.26
C PHE A 121 4.82 6.79 11.40
N ALA A 122 4.27 6.22 10.33
CA ALA A 122 3.80 4.84 10.34
C ALA A 122 4.93 3.83 10.60
N LEU A 123 6.11 4.03 9.99
CA LEU A 123 7.27 3.17 10.21
C LEU A 123 7.80 3.31 11.65
N ILE A 124 8.01 4.55 12.13
CA ILE A 124 8.48 4.81 13.49
C ILE A 124 7.52 4.18 14.51
N ARG A 125 6.20 4.42 14.34
CA ARG A 125 5.17 3.83 15.20
C ARG A 125 5.19 2.30 15.17
N ALA A 126 5.38 1.69 14.01
CA ALA A 126 5.43 0.24 13.89
C ALA A 126 6.64 -0.35 14.65
N ILE A 127 7.81 0.28 14.55
CA ILE A 127 9.02 -0.13 15.28
C ILE A 127 8.81 0.04 16.78
N LEU A 128 8.36 1.22 17.24
CA LEU A 128 8.13 1.50 18.66
C LEU A 128 7.05 0.61 19.27
N ASN A 129 5.98 0.30 18.54
CA ASN A 129 4.96 -0.66 18.99
C ASN A 129 5.53 -2.08 19.14
N LYS A 130 6.48 -2.50 18.32
CA LYS A 130 7.18 -3.77 18.52
C LYS A 130 8.07 -3.73 19.77
N CYS A 131 8.74 -2.60 20.01
CA CYS A 131 9.50 -2.41 21.26
C CYS A 131 8.62 -2.57 22.50
N VAL A 132 7.35 -2.14 22.45
CA VAL A 132 6.40 -2.28 23.57
C VAL A 132 5.81 -3.70 23.62
N ASN A 133 5.24 -4.19 22.51
CA ASN A 133 4.33 -5.32 22.52
C ASN A 133 5.02 -6.68 22.33
N GLU A 134 6.19 -6.71 21.67
CA GLU A 134 6.86 -7.96 21.30
C GLU A 134 8.26 -8.08 21.95
N TRP A 135 8.98 -6.97 22.09
CA TRP A 135 10.37 -7.02 22.58
C TRP A 135 10.53 -6.65 24.04
N ASP A 136 9.50 -6.06 24.64
CA ASP A 136 9.50 -5.56 26.03
C ASP A 136 10.65 -4.59 26.35
N TRP A 137 11.01 -3.76 25.35
CA TRP A 137 12.10 -2.78 25.45
C TRP A 137 11.63 -1.39 25.86
N LEU A 138 10.33 -1.14 25.84
CA LEU A 138 9.71 0.15 26.14
C LEU A 138 8.33 -0.08 26.77
N ASP A 139 7.98 0.68 27.80
CA ASP A 139 6.69 0.52 28.48
C ASP A 139 5.54 1.05 27.64
N LYS A 140 5.76 2.15 26.94
CA LYS A 140 4.72 2.74 26.09
C LYS A 140 5.31 3.52 24.91
N ALA A 141 4.68 3.40 23.75
CA ALA A 141 5.03 4.19 22.58
C ALA A 141 4.29 5.54 22.55
N PRO A 142 4.94 6.62 22.08
CA PRO A 142 4.28 7.92 21.95
C PRO A 142 3.17 7.89 20.89
N LYS A 143 2.03 8.54 21.18
CA LYS A 143 0.93 8.68 20.22
C LYS A 143 1.30 9.72 19.16
N LEU A 144 1.48 9.29 17.91
CA LEU A 144 1.85 10.15 16.79
C LEU A 144 0.60 10.58 16.01
N LYS A 145 0.39 11.91 15.90
CA LYS A 145 -0.69 12.50 15.09
C LYS A 145 -0.25 12.56 13.62
N LEU A 146 -1.05 11.98 12.74
CA LEU A 146 -0.79 12.03 11.29
C LEU A 146 -1.27 13.35 10.68
N HIS A 147 -0.64 13.75 9.58
CA HIS A 147 -1.12 14.84 8.74
C HIS A 147 -2.41 14.43 8.04
N LYS A 148 -3.32 15.40 7.87
CA LYS A 148 -4.51 15.21 7.03
C LYS A 148 -4.06 15.01 5.58
N GLU A 149 -4.40 13.87 5.01
CA GLU A 149 -4.13 13.64 3.60
C GLU A 149 -5.27 14.21 2.76
N PRO A 150 -4.97 14.88 1.63
CA PRO A 150 -6.01 15.32 0.71
C PRO A 150 -6.76 14.09 0.17
N LYS A 151 -8.06 14.24 -0.07
CA LYS A 151 -8.83 13.20 -0.76
C LYS A 151 -8.17 12.93 -2.11
N LYS A 152 -7.90 11.66 -2.41
CA LYS A 152 -7.29 11.27 -3.68
C LYS A 152 -8.23 11.67 -4.81
N ARG A 153 -7.74 12.51 -5.70
CA ARG A 153 -8.45 12.89 -6.93
C ARG A 153 -8.57 11.64 -7.81
N ILE A 154 -9.75 11.45 -8.43
CA ILE A 154 -9.94 10.50 -9.51
C ILE A 154 -9.86 11.32 -10.81
N ARG A 155 -8.86 11.04 -11.64
CA ARG A 155 -8.73 11.54 -12.99
C ARG A 155 -8.95 10.35 -13.94
N TRP A 156 -9.86 10.51 -14.89
CA TRP A 156 -10.08 9.56 -15.98
C TRP A 156 -10.11 10.31 -17.32
N LEU A 157 -9.90 9.59 -18.39
CA LEU A 157 -9.98 10.13 -19.75
C LEU A 157 -11.41 10.03 -20.27
N TYR A 158 -11.85 11.05 -20.99
CA TYR A 158 -12.96 10.92 -21.88
C TYR A 158 -12.58 10.06 -23.09
N PRO A 159 -13.54 9.41 -23.81
CA PRO A 159 -13.23 8.55 -24.95
C PRO A 159 -12.36 9.24 -26.00
N GLU A 160 -12.61 10.52 -26.27
CA GLU A 160 -11.87 11.32 -27.23
C GLU A 160 -10.42 11.60 -26.78
N GLU A 161 -10.21 11.81 -25.47
CA GLU A 161 -8.87 11.95 -24.90
C GLU A 161 -8.09 10.63 -25.04
N ALA A 162 -8.74 9.51 -24.71
CA ALA A 162 -8.13 8.19 -24.84
C ALA A 162 -7.74 7.89 -26.30
N GLN A 163 -8.61 8.23 -27.26
CA GLN A 163 -8.31 8.06 -28.68
C GLN A 163 -7.12 8.90 -29.12
N ARG A 164 -7.05 10.17 -28.68
CA ARG A 164 -5.89 11.04 -28.97
C ARG A 164 -4.60 10.46 -28.38
N LEU A 165 -4.65 9.92 -27.16
CA LEU A 165 -3.50 9.28 -26.53
C LEU A 165 -3.01 8.05 -27.27
N VAL A 166 -3.94 7.19 -27.69
CA VAL A 166 -3.64 5.99 -28.51
C VAL A 166 -3.00 6.39 -29.84
N ASN A 167 -3.57 7.41 -30.52
CA ASN A 167 -3.04 7.93 -31.79
C ASN A 167 -1.64 8.58 -31.62
N ALA A 168 -1.41 9.28 -30.51
CA ALA A 168 -0.11 9.87 -30.21
C ALA A 168 1.01 8.80 -30.07
N LEU A 169 0.65 7.57 -29.73
CA LEU A 169 1.55 6.43 -29.57
C LEU A 169 1.66 5.51 -30.79
N ALA A 170 0.99 5.84 -31.92
CA ALA A 170 0.98 4.99 -33.13
C ALA A 170 2.39 4.67 -33.67
N HIS A 171 3.37 5.56 -33.48
CA HIS A 171 4.76 5.35 -33.85
C HIS A 171 5.54 4.38 -32.93
N LEU A 172 4.94 3.97 -31.81
CA LEU A 172 5.51 3.05 -30.82
C LEU A 172 4.51 1.92 -30.49
N PRO A 173 4.33 0.93 -31.37
CA PRO A 173 3.27 -0.08 -31.25
C PRO A 173 3.25 -0.81 -29.90
N TYR A 174 4.41 -1.09 -29.29
CA TYR A 174 4.47 -1.74 -27.98
C TYR A 174 3.84 -0.87 -26.87
N MET A 175 4.06 0.45 -26.90
CA MET A 175 3.46 1.39 -25.94
C MET A 175 1.98 1.60 -26.20
N GLN A 176 1.59 1.71 -27.47
CA GLN A 176 0.19 1.81 -27.87
C GLN A 176 -0.61 0.60 -27.36
N HIS A 177 -0.13 -0.62 -27.62
CA HIS A 177 -0.75 -1.85 -27.14
C HIS A 177 -0.81 -1.94 -25.61
N LEU A 178 0.24 -1.49 -24.90
CA LEU A 178 0.22 -1.42 -23.43
C LEU A 178 -0.89 -0.50 -22.91
N VAL A 179 -1.09 0.67 -23.53
CA VAL A 179 -2.14 1.63 -23.16
C VAL A 179 -3.52 1.05 -23.44
N ILE A 180 -3.75 0.54 -24.66
CA ILE A 180 -5.04 -0.05 -25.07
C ILE A 180 -5.40 -1.21 -24.13
N PHE A 181 -4.47 -2.14 -23.90
CA PHE A 181 -4.69 -3.28 -23.02
C PHE A 181 -4.97 -2.85 -21.57
N SER A 182 -4.26 -1.83 -21.08
CA SER A 182 -4.50 -1.29 -19.74
C SER A 182 -5.88 -0.63 -19.60
N LEU A 183 -6.34 0.08 -20.63
CA LEU A 183 -7.69 0.65 -20.70
C LEU A 183 -8.77 -0.44 -20.82
N ALA A 184 -8.50 -1.52 -21.55
CA ALA A 184 -9.45 -2.61 -21.78
C ALA A 184 -9.62 -3.52 -20.55
N THR A 185 -8.58 -3.69 -19.71
CA THR A 185 -8.56 -4.67 -18.61
C THR A 185 -8.52 -4.06 -17.23
N GLY A 186 -8.15 -2.80 -17.10
CA GLY A 186 -7.95 -2.13 -15.80
C GLY A 186 -6.85 -2.74 -14.92
N LEU A 187 -6.00 -3.60 -15.45
CA LEU A 187 -4.91 -4.24 -14.70
C LEU A 187 -3.92 -3.21 -14.14
N ARG A 188 -3.32 -3.52 -13.00
CA ARG A 188 -2.23 -2.69 -12.45
C ARG A 188 -1.02 -2.74 -13.38
N GLN A 189 -0.29 -1.63 -13.50
CA GLN A 189 0.91 -1.52 -14.34
C GLN A 189 1.85 -2.72 -14.20
N ALA A 190 2.17 -3.08 -12.95
CA ALA A 190 3.06 -4.21 -12.70
C ALA A 190 2.50 -5.54 -13.25
N ASN A 191 1.18 -5.73 -13.19
CA ASN A 191 0.56 -6.95 -13.71
C ASN A 191 0.60 -6.99 -15.25
N VAL A 192 0.36 -5.86 -15.91
CA VAL A 192 0.47 -5.77 -17.38
C VAL A 192 1.91 -6.04 -17.83
N LEU A 193 2.88 -5.36 -17.21
CA LEU A 193 4.31 -5.50 -17.57
C LEU A 193 4.91 -6.88 -17.27
N ASN A 194 4.32 -7.61 -16.33
CA ASN A 194 4.76 -8.97 -15.96
C ASN A 194 3.88 -10.08 -16.53
N LEU A 195 2.87 -9.73 -17.36
CA LEU A 195 1.95 -10.70 -17.90
C LEU A 195 2.66 -11.67 -18.85
N LYS A 196 2.48 -12.95 -18.62
CA LYS A 196 3.03 -14.01 -19.45
C LYS A 196 1.96 -14.68 -20.30
N TRP A 197 2.36 -15.29 -21.41
CA TRP A 197 1.44 -16.03 -22.28
C TRP A 197 0.78 -17.21 -21.58
N GLU A 198 1.47 -17.88 -20.68
CA GLU A 198 0.94 -18.99 -19.87
C GLU A 198 -0.26 -18.59 -18.98
N GLN A 199 -0.39 -17.29 -18.71
CA GLN A 199 -1.48 -16.72 -17.90
C GLN A 199 -2.72 -16.37 -18.73
N ILE A 200 -2.66 -16.52 -20.06
CA ILE A 200 -3.73 -16.14 -20.97
C ILE A 200 -4.47 -17.39 -21.45
N ASP A 201 -5.73 -17.51 -21.07
CA ASP A 201 -6.66 -18.48 -21.65
C ASP A 201 -7.45 -17.81 -22.78
N LEU A 202 -6.98 -17.97 -24.02
CA LEU A 202 -7.63 -17.38 -25.20
C LEU A 202 -9.01 -17.97 -25.47
N LYS A 203 -9.26 -19.25 -25.12
CA LYS A 203 -10.56 -19.89 -25.33
C LYS A 203 -11.61 -19.34 -24.40
N ARG A 204 -11.25 -19.16 -23.13
CA ARG A 204 -12.15 -18.58 -22.12
C ARG A 204 -12.11 -17.05 -22.09
N GLN A 205 -11.21 -16.43 -22.83
CA GLN A 205 -10.96 -14.99 -22.85
C GLN A 205 -10.70 -14.43 -21.44
N VAL A 206 -9.78 -15.04 -20.71
CA VAL A 206 -9.41 -14.67 -19.34
C VAL A 206 -7.89 -14.58 -19.20
N ALA A 207 -7.43 -13.53 -18.53
CA ALA A 207 -6.05 -13.43 -18.03
C ALA A 207 -6.02 -13.72 -16.54
N TRP A 208 -5.16 -14.65 -16.12
CA TRP A 208 -4.99 -15.01 -14.71
C TRP A 208 -3.82 -14.27 -14.10
N ILE A 209 -4.09 -13.53 -13.02
CA ILE A 209 -3.04 -12.90 -12.19
C ILE A 209 -2.88 -13.77 -10.95
N TYR A 210 -1.69 -14.34 -10.78
CA TYR A 210 -1.42 -15.26 -9.68
C TYR A 210 -1.28 -14.55 -8.34
N PRO A 211 -1.44 -15.27 -7.20
CA PRO A 211 -1.44 -14.68 -5.85
C PRO A 211 -0.17 -13.89 -5.51
N ASP A 212 1.00 -14.34 -5.96
CA ASP A 212 2.30 -13.68 -5.76
C ASP A 212 2.41 -12.33 -6.49
N GLN A 213 1.70 -12.19 -7.61
CA GLN A 213 1.62 -10.98 -8.43
C GLN A 213 0.48 -10.05 -8.00
N ALA A 214 -0.52 -10.60 -7.34
CA ALA A 214 -1.69 -9.85 -6.87
C ALA A 214 -1.40 -9.13 -5.55
N LYS A 215 -1.77 -7.85 -5.45
CA LYS A 215 -1.58 -7.07 -4.21
C LYS A 215 -2.35 -7.67 -3.03
N ALA A 216 -3.50 -8.27 -3.29
CA ALA A 216 -4.37 -8.89 -2.28
C ALA A 216 -3.96 -10.35 -1.95
N GLY A 217 -2.90 -10.90 -2.54
CA GLY A 217 -2.41 -12.25 -2.28
C GLY A 217 -3.35 -13.37 -2.73
N ARG A 218 -4.34 -13.09 -3.60
CA ARG A 218 -5.27 -14.06 -4.18
C ARG A 218 -5.28 -13.97 -5.70
N ALA A 219 -5.54 -15.10 -6.36
CA ALA A 219 -5.66 -15.14 -7.82
C ALA A 219 -6.82 -14.23 -8.29
N ILE A 220 -6.64 -13.60 -9.44
CA ILE A 220 -7.64 -12.74 -10.08
C ILE A 220 -7.80 -13.23 -11.52
N GLY A 221 -9.01 -13.66 -11.88
CA GLY A 221 -9.39 -13.88 -13.27
C GLY A 221 -9.91 -12.57 -13.89
N VAL A 222 -9.21 -12.04 -14.86
CA VAL A 222 -9.57 -10.78 -15.54
C VAL A 222 -10.17 -11.12 -16.88
N PRO A 223 -11.48 -10.83 -17.11
CA PRO A 223 -12.11 -11.02 -18.40
C PRO A 223 -11.44 -10.15 -19.47
N LEU A 224 -11.21 -10.73 -20.63
CA LEU A 224 -10.62 -10.07 -21.78
C LEU A 224 -11.75 -9.72 -22.76
N ASN A 225 -12.04 -8.43 -22.93
CA ASN A 225 -12.98 -7.96 -23.93
C ASN A 225 -12.37 -8.03 -25.34
N HIS A 226 -13.16 -7.76 -26.36
CA HIS A 226 -12.72 -7.81 -27.75
C HIS A 226 -11.46 -6.99 -28.02
N THR A 227 -11.37 -5.79 -27.48
CA THR A 227 -10.20 -4.89 -27.62
C THR A 227 -8.93 -5.51 -27.01
N ALA A 228 -9.03 -6.09 -25.81
CA ALA A 228 -7.90 -6.76 -25.20
C ALA A 228 -7.46 -8.00 -25.98
N MET A 229 -8.42 -8.77 -26.50
CA MET A 229 -8.15 -9.93 -27.37
C MET A 229 -7.44 -9.52 -28.66
N GLN A 230 -7.90 -8.45 -29.32
CA GLN A 230 -7.25 -7.93 -30.52
C GLN A 230 -5.79 -7.57 -30.25
N VAL A 231 -5.53 -6.81 -29.17
CA VAL A 231 -4.13 -6.50 -28.77
C VAL A 231 -3.29 -7.75 -28.60
N LEU A 232 -3.83 -8.82 -27.98
CA LEU A 232 -3.09 -10.06 -27.79
C LEU A 232 -2.81 -10.79 -29.11
N MET A 233 -3.75 -10.76 -30.06
CA MET A 233 -3.57 -11.35 -31.39
C MET A 233 -2.51 -10.61 -32.20
N ASP A 234 -2.43 -9.30 -32.08
CA ASP A 234 -1.46 -8.44 -32.77
C ASP A 234 -0.05 -8.49 -32.15
N ARG A 235 0.12 -9.19 -31.00
CA ARG A 235 1.43 -9.32 -30.35
C ARG A 235 2.20 -10.55 -30.83
N PRO A 236 3.47 -10.38 -31.23
CA PRO A 236 4.33 -11.54 -31.57
C PRO A 236 4.70 -12.32 -30.29
N ARG A 237 4.64 -13.64 -30.37
CA ARG A 237 5.05 -14.53 -29.28
C ARG A 237 6.54 -14.86 -29.33
N VAL A 238 7.37 -13.84 -29.14
CA VAL A 238 8.85 -13.96 -29.22
C VAL A 238 9.50 -14.13 -27.84
N SER A 239 8.70 -14.18 -26.77
CA SER A 239 9.15 -14.29 -25.37
C SER A 239 8.02 -14.90 -24.54
N ASP A 240 8.33 -15.36 -23.32
CA ASP A 240 7.31 -15.75 -22.33
C ASP A 240 6.37 -14.59 -21.98
N TYR A 241 6.87 -13.36 -22.06
CA TYR A 241 6.10 -12.17 -21.72
C TYR A 241 5.27 -11.68 -22.89
N VAL A 242 4.03 -11.25 -22.60
CA VAL A 242 3.10 -10.69 -23.60
C VAL A 242 3.62 -9.34 -24.13
N PHE A 243 4.13 -8.49 -23.26
CA PHE A 243 4.58 -7.15 -23.64
C PHE A 243 6.11 -7.04 -23.68
N THR A 244 6.62 -6.98 -24.89
CA THR A 244 8.04 -6.88 -25.22
C THR A 244 8.30 -5.69 -26.13
N HIS A 245 9.54 -5.22 -26.14
CA HIS A 245 10.06 -4.36 -27.20
C HIS A 245 10.15 -5.15 -28.53
N SER A 246 10.40 -4.44 -29.63
CA SER A 246 10.49 -5.05 -30.97
C SER A 246 11.50 -6.21 -31.06
N GLN A 247 12.58 -6.16 -30.29
CA GLN A 247 13.60 -7.18 -30.22
C GLN A 247 13.32 -8.32 -29.24
N GLY A 248 12.09 -8.45 -28.75
CA GLY A 248 11.69 -9.49 -27.80
C GLY A 248 12.07 -9.27 -26.35
N ALA A 249 12.84 -8.23 -26.03
CA ALA A 249 13.16 -7.89 -24.65
C ALA A 249 11.92 -7.43 -23.90
N ARG A 250 11.70 -7.96 -22.70
CA ARG A 250 10.57 -7.59 -21.83
C ARG A 250 10.56 -6.08 -21.52
N VAL A 251 9.41 -5.45 -21.55
CA VAL A 251 9.22 -4.07 -21.07
C VAL A 251 9.20 -4.08 -19.53
N LYS A 252 10.30 -3.68 -18.91
CA LYS A 252 10.45 -3.70 -17.43
C LYS A 252 9.78 -2.52 -16.74
N SER A 253 9.69 -1.38 -17.41
CA SER A 253 9.10 -0.14 -16.89
C SER A 253 8.61 0.74 -18.02
N ILE A 254 7.68 1.63 -17.71
CA ILE A 254 7.23 2.67 -18.64
C ILE A 254 8.22 3.83 -18.61
N SER A 255 8.75 4.20 -19.77
CA SER A 255 9.59 5.38 -19.91
C SER A 255 8.79 6.64 -19.57
N SER A 256 9.21 7.35 -18.51
CA SER A 256 8.56 8.60 -18.10
C SER A 256 8.67 9.69 -19.19
N ARG A 257 9.73 9.68 -20.00
CA ARG A 257 9.90 10.60 -21.12
C ARG A 257 8.88 10.31 -22.21
N VAL A 258 8.82 9.07 -22.71
CA VAL A 258 7.88 8.65 -23.75
C VAL A 258 6.42 8.89 -23.32
N TRP A 259 6.10 8.59 -22.05
CA TRP A 259 4.78 8.82 -21.50
C TRP A 259 4.39 10.30 -21.49
N ARG A 260 5.29 11.17 -21.05
CA ARG A 260 5.06 12.61 -21.04
C ARG A 260 4.89 13.18 -22.45
N GLU A 261 5.78 12.83 -23.38
CA GLU A 261 5.69 13.25 -24.79
C GLU A 261 4.36 12.82 -25.42
N ALA A 262 3.89 11.61 -25.13
CA ALA A 262 2.58 11.13 -25.60
C ALA A 262 1.40 11.94 -25.03
N LEU A 263 1.44 12.28 -23.76
CA LEU A 263 0.42 13.09 -23.11
C LEU A 263 0.40 14.53 -23.68
N GLU A 264 1.56 15.13 -23.86
CA GLU A 264 1.71 16.46 -24.46
C GLU A 264 1.15 16.48 -25.88
N LYS A 265 1.51 15.49 -26.72
CA LYS A 265 1.01 15.35 -28.08
C LYS A 265 -0.52 15.13 -28.14
N ALA A 266 -1.07 14.45 -27.14
CA ALA A 266 -2.51 14.20 -27.01
C ALA A 266 -3.28 15.39 -26.39
N GLY A 267 -2.59 16.43 -25.89
CA GLY A 267 -3.20 17.56 -25.18
C GLY A 267 -3.80 17.16 -23.82
N ILE A 268 -3.18 16.20 -23.12
CA ILE A 268 -3.67 15.65 -21.85
C ILE A 268 -2.77 16.12 -20.73
N THR A 269 -3.35 16.81 -19.74
CA THR A 269 -2.64 17.29 -18.56
C THR A 269 -3.00 16.50 -17.32
N ASP A 270 -2.06 16.48 -16.33
CA ASP A 270 -2.23 15.87 -15.03
C ASP A 270 -2.81 14.44 -15.09
N PHE A 271 -2.17 13.59 -15.89
CA PHE A 271 -2.57 12.20 -16.09
C PHE A 271 -1.37 11.26 -15.90
N ARG A 272 -1.52 10.27 -15.03
CA ARG A 272 -0.49 9.28 -14.67
C ARG A 272 -0.86 7.93 -15.25
N TRP A 273 0.11 7.05 -15.42
CA TRP A 273 -0.16 5.68 -15.88
C TRP A 273 -1.26 4.96 -15.08
N HIS A 274 -1.27 5.13 -13.76
CA HIS A 274 -2.29 4.49 -12.91
C HIS A 274 -3.71 5.00 -13.18
N ASP A 275 -3.84 6.17 -13.77
CA ASP A 275 -5.14 6.75 -14.11
C ASP A 275 -5.82 6.05 -15.30
N LEU A 276 -5.07 5.24 -16.10
CA LEU A 276 -5.68 4.32 -17.09
C LEU A 276 -6.63 3.34 -16.40
N ARG A 277 -6.24 2.81 -15.24
CA ARG A 277 -7.10 1.94 -14.45
C ARG A 277 -8.27 2.72 -13.83
N HIS A 278 -8.07 3.97 -13.45
CA HIS A 278 -9.17 4.84 -13.02
C HIS A 278 -10.13 5.09 -14.17
N THR A 279 -9.64 5.29 -15.39
CA THR A 279 -10.43 5.44 -16.61
C THR A 279 -11.29 4.20 -16.88
N TRP A 280 -10.68 3.01 -16.90
CA TRP A 280 -11.40 1.75 -17.05
C TRP A 280 -12.53 1.57 -16.01
N ALA A 281 -12.24 1.83 -14.75
CA ALA A 281 -13.21 1.72 -13.67
C ALA A 281 -14.34 2.76 -13.81
N SER A 282 -14.00 4.00 -14.18
CA SER A 282 -14.98 5.08 -14.39
C SER A 282 -15.90 4.77 -15.55
N TRP A 283 -15.37 4.30 -16.68
CA TRP A 283 -16.18 3.93 -17.84
C TRP A 283 -17.15 2.78 -17.53
N LEU A 284 -16.70 1.74 -16.82
CA LEU A 284 -17.56 0.62 -16.43
C LEU A 284 -18.69 1.07 -15.50
N VAL A 285 -18.40 1.93 -14.53
CA VAL A 285 -19.42 2.46 -13.62
C VAL A 285 -20.42 3.33 -14.37
N GLN A 286 -19.97 4.20 -15.29
CA GLN A 286 -20.82 5.02 -16.14
C GLN A 286 -21.72 4.18 -17.06
N GLN A 287 -21.28 2.97 -17.44
CA GLN A 287 -22.06 1.99 -18.20
C GLN A 287 -22.94 1.09 -17.30
N GLY A 288 -23.07 1.40 -16.02
CA GLY A 288 -23.95 0.68 -15.10
C GLY A 288 -23.39 -0.60 -14.49
N THR A 289 -22.09 -0.87 -14.62
CA THR A 289 -21.48 -2.06 -13.97
C THR A 289 -21.63 -1.97 -12.46
N PRO A 290 -22.22 -2.98 -11.79
CA PRO A 290 -22.33 -3.01 -10.34
C PRO A 290 -20.95 -2.92 -9.66
N LEU A 291 -20.86 -2.15 -8.57
CA LEU A 291 -19.59 -1.97 -7.84
C LEU A 291 -19.00 -3.29 -7.32
N ALA A 292 -19.84 -4.28 -7.01
CA ALA A 292 -19.40 -5.62 -6.61
C ALA A 292 -18.65 -6.32 -7.76
N ALA A 293 -19.22 -6.32 -8.96
CA ALA A 293 -18.58 -6.88 -10.15
C ALA A 293 -17.29 -6.12 -10.49
N LEU A 294 -17.31 -4.78 -10.42
CA LEU A 294 -16.11 -3.96 -10.63
C LEU A 294 -15.00 -4.30 -9.64
N LYS A 295 -15.35 -4.52 -8.35
CA LYS A 295 -14.41 -4.93 -7.31
C LYS A 295 -13.72 -6.24 -7.68
N GLU A 296 -14.46 -7.23 -8.11
CA GLU A 296 -13.94 -8.56 -8.47
C GLU A 296 -13.05 -8.49 -9.72
N MET A 297 -13.54 -7.91 -10.81
CA MET A 297 -12.78 -7.73 -12.06
C MET A 297 -11.47 -6.96 -11.84
N GLY A 298 -11.50 -5.93 -11.00
CA GLY A 298 -10.32 -5.13 -10.70
C GLY A 298 -9.41 -5.75 -9.62
N GLY A 299 -9.84 -6.79 -8.91
CA GLY A 299 -9.08 -7.37 -7.80
C GLY A 299 -8.82 -6.36 -6.69
N TRP A 300 -9.85 -5.60 -6.30
CA TRP A 300 -9.80 -4.78 -5.08
C TRP A 300 -10.15 -5.60 -3.85
N GLU A 301 -9.49 -5.28 -2.76
CA GLU A 301 -9.63 -6.01 -1.51
C GLU A 301 -10.98 -5.74 -0.84
N SER A 302 -11.43 -4.48 -0.87
CA SER A 302 -12.68 -4.07 -0.21
C SER A 302 -13.57 -3.22 -1.13
N ILE A 303 -14.86 -3.16 -0.80
CA ILE A 303 -15.86 -2.40 -1.55
C ILE A 303 -15.61 -0.88 -1.41
N GLU A 304 -15.09 -0.43 -0.27
CA GLU A 304 -14.78 0.99 -0.02
C GLU A 304 -13.75 1.52 -1.04
N MET A 305 -12.89 0.63 -1.56
CA MET A 305 -11.90 1.01 -2.58
C MET A 305 -12.55 1.37 -3.92
N VAL A 306 -13.74 0.83 -4.22
CA VAL A 306 -14.48 1.09 -5.46
C VAL A 306 -15.62 2.09 -5.27
N GLN A 307 -16.09 2.32 -4.05
CA GLN A 307 -17.12 3.33 -3.74
C GLN A 307 -16.72 4.75 -4.20
N ARG A 308 -15.40 5.00 -4.33
CA ARG A 308 -14.91 6.27 -4.90
C ARG A 308 -15.40 6.56 -6.31
N TYR A 309 -15.82 5.55 -7.08
CA TYR A 309 -16.36 5.70 -8.43
C TYR A 309 -17.89 5.85 -8.46
N ALA A 310 -18.59 5.55 -7.37
CA ALA A 310 -20.05 5.51 -7.32
C ALA A 310 -20.70 6.83 -7.79
N HIS A 311 -20.07 7.97 -7.48
CA HIS A 311 -20.58 9.29 -7.87
C HIS A 311 -20.50 9.59 -9.37
N LEU A 312 -19.86 8.72 -10.17
CA LEU A 312 -19.66 8.91 -11.62
C LEU A 312 -20.80 8.35 -12.47
N ALA A 313 -21.79 7.72 -11.85
CA ALA A 313 -22.95 7.15 -12.54
C ALA A 313 -24.29 7.76 -12.07
N PRO A 314 -24.50 9.08 -12.16
CA PRO A 314 -25.79 9.69 -11.77
C PRO A 314 -26.93 9.21 -12.65
N GLU A 315 -26.68 8.94 -13.94
CA GLU A 315 -27.69 8.47 -14.89
C GLU A 315 -28.21 7.06 -14.55
N HIS A 316 -27.35 6.19 -14.02
CA HIS A 316 -27.78 4.88 -13.53
C HIS A 316 -28.74 5.02 -12.34
N LEU A 317 -28.55 6.00 -11.48
CA LEU A 317 -29.44 6.29 -10.37
C LEU A 317 -30.81 6.83 -10.84
N SER A 318 -30.86 7.51 -11.98
CA SER A 318 -32.10 8.05 -12.53
C SER A 318 -33.08 6.94 -12.93
N GLN A 319 -32.61 5.77 -13.36
CA GLN A 319 -33.46 4.62 -13.63
C GLN A 319 -34.13 4.12 -12.33
N HIS A 320 -33.37 4.07 -11.24
CA HIS A 320 -33.91 3.70 -9.93
C HIS A 320 -34.86 4.76 -9.36
N ALA A 321 -34.56 6.05 -9.55
CA ALA A 321 -35.44 7.13 -9.15
C ALA A 321 -36.82 7.07 -9.87
N ARG A 322 -36.83 6.65 -11.14
CA ARG A 322 -38.08 6.49 -11.91
C ARG A 322 -38.96 5.35 -11.44
N LEU A 323 -38.46 4.42 -10.63
CA LEU A 323 -39.28 3.29 -10.15
C LEU A 323 -40.45 3.74 -9.27
N ILE A 324 -40.38 4.91 -8.67
CA ILE A 324 -41.49 5.49 -7.85
C ILE A 324 -42.36 6.49 -8.63
N ASP A 325 -42.06 6.77 -9.90
CA ASP A 325 -42.82 7.73 -10.71
C ASP A 325 -44.28 7.28 -10.91
N SER A 326 -44.53 5.96 -10.99
CA SER A 326 -45.88 5.41 -11.12
C SER A 326 -46.72 5.64 -9.88
N ASP A 327 -46.10 5.68 -8.70
CA ASP A 327 -46.79 5.80 -7.41
C ASP A 327 -47.14 7.24 -7.06
N LEU A 328 -46.55 8.20 -7.77
CA LEU A 328 -46.73 9.64 -7.53
C LEU A 328 -47.50 10.38 -8.66
N ARG A 329 -48.03 9.64 -9.66
CA ARG A 329 -48.86 10.25 -10.71
C ARG A 329 -50.17 10.78 -10.17
N PRO A 330 -50.55 12.07 -10.38
CA PRO A 330 -51.86 12.57 -10.02
C PRO A 330 -52.96 11.79 -10.76
N GLY A 331 -53.85 11.13 -10.04
CA GLY A 331 -54.98 10.39 -10.61
C GLY A 331 -54.87 8.87 -10.60
N VAL A 332 -53.84 8.29 -10.05
CA VAL A 332 -53.78 6.85 -9.74
C VAL A 332 -54.20 6.66 -8.28
N GLU A 333 -55.40 6.10 -8.06
CA GLU A 333 -55.81 5.74 -6.71
C GLU A 333 -54.79 4.80 -6.07
N LEU A 334 -54.21 5.23 -4.96
CA LEU A 334 -53.27 4.45 -4.12
C LEU A 334 -53.83 3.09 -3.64
N VAL A 335 -55.10 2.83 -3.89
CA VAL A 335 -55.83 1.64 -3.44
C VAL A 335 -55.47 0.36 -4.24
N GLN A 336 -54.95 0.48 -5.48
CA GLN A 336 -54.69 -0.70 -6.32
C GLN A 336 -53.31 -1.34 -6.08
N SER A 337 -52.34 -0.64 -5.48
CA SER A 337 -51.01 -1.23 -5.22
C SER A 337 -50.94 -2.09 -3.96
N LEU A 338 -51.90 -1.91 -3.04
CA LEU A 338 -51.99 -2.73 -1.80
C LEU A 338 -52.72 -4.08 -2.01
N SER A 339 -53.42 -4.27 -3.13
CA SER A 339 -54.16 -5.52 -3.43
C SER A 339 -53.27 -6.65 -4.01
N LYS A 340 -51.99 -6.45 -4.19
CA LYS A 340 -51.04 -7.50 -4.62
C LYS A 340 -50.15 -8.05 -3.52
N VAL A 341 -50.56 -7.98 -2.27
CA VAL A 341 -49.94 -8.78 -1.21
C VAL A 341 -50.45 -10.20 -1.35
N PRO A 342 -49.58 -11.20 -1.58
CA PRO A 342 -50.06 -12.60 -1.70
C PRO A 342 -50.83 -13.02 -0.46
N GLU A 343 -51.94 -13.68 -0.65
CA GLU A 343 -52.85 -14.19 0.42
C GLU A 343 -52.16 -15.02 1.53
N SER A 344 -50.93 -15.51 1.26
CA SER A 344 -50.15 -16.24 2.24
C SER A 344 -49.64 -15.38 3.44
N ILE A 345 -49.76 -14.05 3.41
CA ILE A 345 -49.37 -13.17 4.53
C ILE A 345 -50.58 -12.72 5.37
N GLN A 346 -51.80 -12.76 4.82
CA GLN A 346 -53.00 -12.39 5.58
C GLN A 346 -53.43 -13.44 6.64
N THR A 347 -53.15 -14.71 6.40
CA THR A 347 -53.49 -15.79 7.33
C THR A 347 -52.59 -15.87 8.57
N ARG A 348 -51.43 -15.24 8.58
CA ARG A 348 -50.53 -15.24 9.75
C ARG A 348 -50.79 -14.12 10.79
N LYS A 349 -51.56 -13.08 10.44
CA LYS A 349 -51.85 -11.97 11.37
C LYS A 349 -53.09 -12.20 12.22
N ILE A 350 -53.96 -13.14 11.83
CA ILE A 350 -55.21 -13.44 12.58
C ILE A 350 -54.95 -14.54 13.66
N ALA A 351 -53.92 -15.38 13.48
CA ALA A 351 -53.59 -16.43 14.44
C ALA A 351 -52.82 -15.96 15.69
N ASN A 352 -52.27 -14.73 15.70
CA ASN A 352 -51.52 -14.17 16.83
C ASN A 352 -52.31 -13.17 17.70
N GLN A 353 -53.64 -13.04 17.51
CA GLN A 353 -54.52 -12.21 18.36
C GLN A 353 -55.54 -13.04 19.19
N LEU A 354 -55.43 -14.37 19.17
CA LEU A 354 -56.33 -15.27 19.94
C LEU A 354 -55.54 -16.34 20.71
N ASN A 355 -54.42 -15.97 21.34
CA ASN A 355 -53.83 -16.74 22.45
C ASN A 355 -53.20 -15.76 23.44
#